data_0e074298021768dbbcc129a167608705
#
_entry.id   0e074298021768dbbcc129a167608705
#
_cell.length_a   1.000
_cell.length_b   1.000
_cell.length_c   1.000
_cell.angle_alpha   90.00
_cell.angle_beta   90.00
_cell.angle_gamma   90.00
#
_symmetry.space_group_name_H-M   'P 1'
#
loop_
_entity.id
_entity.type
_entity.pdbx_description
1 polymer ?
#
loop_
_entity_poly.entity_id
_entity_poly.type
_entity_poly.pdbx_seq_one_letter_code
_entity_poly.pdbx_strand_id
1 'polypeptide(L)'
;MKVLVINCGSSSLKYQLIDMSTEESLAQGLVERIGIEGSVLTQKVEGRDKYIVKQPMEDHKVAIKLVLDALVDKDNGVISSRDEISAVGHRVVHGGEKYKSSVLINGEVKEYIRDCFKLAPLHNPANMIGIEACEELMPNTPMVAVFDTAFHGTMPEEAYLYALPYDLYKKHGIRKYGFHGTSHKYVSQKVAEVMGKDIKDLKIVTCHLGNGASLAAIKNGVSIDTSMGFTPLEGVAMGTRCGNIDPAIVTFLMKEEGLSIDEVNDLLNKKSGVLGISGISSDFRDIEDAAFKENVHRAKLALSIFEYKVRATIGASAAIMGGVDAIVFTAGVGENGPETRESILTGLEFLGVEVDKERNNVRGKVREISKEGCKVKAFVIPTNEELVIARDTVELIK
;
A
#
# COMPACT_ATOMS: atom_id res chain seq x y z
N MET A 1 -3.90 20.18 -16.57
CA MET A 1 -3.22 20.35 -15.27
C MET A 1 -2.32 19.14 -15.07
N LYS A 2 -1.02 19.36 -14.82
CA LYS A 2 -0.06 18.26 -14.61
C LYS A 2 0.29 18.18 -13.13
N VAL A 3 0.13 17.01 -12.54
CA VAL A 3 0.42 16.76 -11.12
C VAL A 3 1.62 15.81 -11.02
N LEU A 4 2.63 16.22 -10.28
CA LEU A 4 3.76 15.38 -9.91
C LEU A 4 3.43 14.65 -8.61
N VAL A 5 3.39 13.33 -8.66
CA VAL A 5 3.21 12.48 -7.47
C VAL A 5 4.57 11.99 -7.01
N ILE A 6 4.84 12.13 -5.71
CA ILE A 6 6.11 11.73 -5.08
C ILE A 6 5.85 10.81 -3.89
N ASN A 7 6.63 9.73 -3.84
CA ASN A 7 6.68 8.80 -2.73
C ASN A 7 8.14 8.56 -2.32
N CYS A 8 8.56 9.23 -1.24
CA CYS A 8 9.92 9.11 -0.71
C CYS A 8 10.01 7.99 0.34
N GLY A 9 10.85 7.00 0.07
CA GLY A 9 11.34 6.05 1.06
C GLY A 9 12.69 6.48 1.65
N SER A 10 13.24 5.70 2.60
CA SER A 10 14.51 6.04 3.26
C SER A 10 15.70 6.15 2.31
N SER A 11 15.77 5.33 1.28
CA SER A 11 16.86 5.31 0.27
C SER A 11 16.36 5.23 -1.15
N SER A 12 15.10 5.53 -1.39
CA SER A 12 14.47 5.48 -2.71
C SER A 12 13.39 6.54 -2.87
N LEU A 13 13.09 6.88 -4.10
CA LEU A 13 12.02 7.81 -4.46
C LEU A 13 11.32 7.30 -5.71
N LYS A 14 10.01 7.09 -5.61
CA LYS A 14 9.15 6.85 -6.78
C LYS A 14 8.44 8.14 -7.15
N TYR A 15 8.28 8.37 -8.45
CA TYR A 15 7.51 9.50 -8.93
C TYR A 15 6.70 9.16 -10.16
N GLN A 16 5.66 9.94 -10.39
CA GLN A 16 4.86 9.90 -11.60
C GLN A 16 4.34 11.29 -11.92
N LEU A 17 4.49 11.73 -13.17
CA LEU A 17 3.87 12.95 -13.68
C LEU A 17 2.60 12.54 -14.44
N ILE A 18 1.44 13.05 -13.99
CA ILE A 18 0.13 12.70 -14.56
C ILE A 18 -0.51 13.93 -15.17
N ASP A 19 -1.02 13.80 -16.40
CA ASP A 19 -1.91 14.80 -16.99
C ASP A 19 -3.35 14.56 -16.52
N MET A 20 -3.85 15.44 -15.68
CA MET A 20 -5.19 15.31 -15.09
C MET A 20 -6.32 15.65 -16.02
N SER A 21 -6.05 16.04 -17.28
CA SER A 21 -7.11 16.17 -18.30
C SER A 21 -7.49 14.82 -18.93
N THR A 22 -6.54 13.89 -18.98
CA THR A 22 -6.70 12.52 -19.51
C THR A 22 -6.54 11.45 -18.44
N GLU A 23 -6.00 11.82 -17.28
CA GLU A 23 -5.55 10.92 -16.19
C GLU A 23 -4.45 9.92 -16.64
N GLU A 24 -3.71 10.27 -17.68
CA GLU A 24 -2.63 9.45 -18.21
C GLU A 24 -1.27 9.83 -17.57
N SER A 25 -0.45 8.81 -17.38
CA SER A 25 0.92 8.98 -16.92
C SER A 25 1.80 9.47 -18.06
N LEU A 26 2.33 10.69 -17.97
CA LEU A 26 3.30 11.22 -18.92
C LEU A 26 4.68 10.59 -18.73
N ALA A 27 5.11 10.43 -17.49
CA ALA A 27 6.36 9.78 -17.12
C ALA A 27 6.24 9.16 -15.74
N GLN A 28 6.92 8.06 -15.50
CA GLN A 28 7.11 7.45 -14.19
C GLN A 28 8.55 7.06 -13.97
N GLY A 29 9.01 7.08 -12.74
CA GLY A 29 10.38 6.71 -12.46
C GLY A 29 10.64 6.29 -11.03
N LEU A 30 11.82 5.73 -10.87
CA LEU A 30 12.35 5.26 -9.61
C LEU A 30 13.79 5.77 -9.48
N VAL A 31 14.08 6.37 -8.33
CA VAL A 31 15.44 6.64 -7.86
C VAL A 31 15.76 5.63 -6.78
N GLU A 32 16.88 4.96 -6.88
CA GLU A 32 17.32 3.94 -5.94
C GLU A 32 18.70 4.29 -5.38
N ARG A 33 18.97 3.77 -4.16
CA ARG A 33 20.25 3.90 -3.47
C ARG A 33 20.64 5.35 -3.16
N ILE A 34 19.65 6.18 -2.79
CA ILE A 34 19.88 7.55 -2.33
C ILE A 34 20.70 7.49 -1.04
N GLY A 35 21.77 8.29 -0.96
CA GLY A 35 22.70 8.32 0.19
C GLY A 35 23.69 7.15 0.26
N ILE A 36 23.70 6.26 -0.74
CA ILE A 36 24.59 5.09 -0.82
C ILE A 36 25.23 4.99 -2.21
N GLU A 37 26.36 4.31 -2.29
CA GLU A 37 27.08 4.11 -3.55
C GLU A 37 26.22 3.40 -4.61
N GLY A 38 26.32 3.83 -5.85
CA GLY A 38 25.60 3.23 -6.98
C GLY A 38 24.18 3.75 -7.15
N SER A 39 23.91 4.99 -6.77
CA SER A 39 22.62 5.65 -6.99
C SER A 39 22.24 5.68 -8.46
N VAL A 40 20.98 5.41 -8.77
CA VAL A 40 20.47 5.36 -10.14
C VAL A 40 19.05 5.91 -10.21
N LEU A 41 18.79 6.75 -11.23
CA LEU A 41 17.43 7.13 -11.65
C LEU A 41 17.08 6.34 -12.90
N THR A 42 15.90 5.75 -12.91
CA THR A 42 15.29 5.12 -14.08
C THR A 42 13.96 5.79 -14.39
N GLN A 43 13.87 6.52 -15.50
CA GLN A 43 12.61 7.09 -16.00
C GLN A 43 12.06 6.24 -17.13
N LYS A 44 10.74 6.08 -17.15
CA LYS A 44 9.99 5.39 -18.19
C LYS A 44 8.94 6.35 -18.76
N VAL A 45 8.88 6.43 -20.05
CA VAL A 45 7.86 7.12 -20.83
C VAL A 45 7.25 6.08 -21.78
N GLU A 46 5.94 6.05 -21.91
CA GLU A 46 5.29 5.07 -22.79
C GLU A 46 5.78 5.22 -24.24
N GLY A 47 6.08 4.09 -24.88
CA GLY A 47 6.59 4.05 -26.25
C GLY A 47 8.05 4.49 -26.43
N ARG A 48 8.80 4.73 -25.34
CA ARG A 48 10.23 5.10 -25.38
C ARG A 48 11.10 4.12 -24.60
N ASP A 49 12.37 4.08 -24.93
CA ASP A 49 13.37 3.36 -24.14
C ASP A 49 13.51 3.98 -22.75
N LYS A 50 13.96 3.16 -21.78
CA LYS A 50 14.22 3.64 -20.43
C LYS A 50 15.35 4.64 -20.41
N TYR A 51 15.14 5.81 -19.84
CA TYR A 51 16.18 6.78 -19.55
C TYR A 51 16.81 6.46 -18.20
N ILE A 52 18.11 6.17 -18.19
CA ILE A 52 18.84 5.74 -16.97
C ILE A 52 19.97 6.73 -16.71
N VAL A 53 19.98 7.32 -15.51
CA VAL A 53 21.05 8.21 -15.06
C VAL A 53 21.73 7.59 -13.84
N LYS A 54 23.03 7.34 -13.95
CA LYS A 54 23.87 6.82 -12.86
C LYS A 54 24.81 7.92 -12.40
N GLN A 55 24.57 8.45 -11.23
CA GLN A 55 25.44 9.45 -10.60
C GLN A 55 25.23 9.42 -9.07
N PRO A 56 26.21 9.88 -8.27
CA PRO A 56 26.02 10.00 -6.84
C PRO A 56 24.83 10.90 -6.48
N MET A 57 24.01 10.44 -5.56
CA MET A 57 22.87 11.19 -4.99
C MET A 57 23.01 11.14 -3.48
N GLU A 58 23.59 12.19 -2.92
CA GLU A 58 23.94 12.25 -1.49
C GLU A 58 22.69 12.28 -0.60
N ASP A 59 21.61 12.87 -1.11
CA ASP A 59 20.34 13.01 -0.40
C ASP A 59 19.12 13.06 -1.34
N HIS A 60 17.93 13.16 -0.76
CA HIS A 60 16.67 13.24 -1.50
C HIS A 60 16.52 14.55 -2.28
N LYS A 61 17.16 15.64 -1.87
CA LYS A 61 17.12 16.91 -2.60
C LYS A 61 17.84 16.79 -3.92
N VAL A 62 19.03 16.16 -3.94
CA VAL A 62 19.76 15.84 -5.17
C VAL A 62 18.92 14.91 -6.06
N ALA A 63 18.29 13.89 -5.47
CA ALA A 63 17.42 12.95 -6.18
C ALA A 63 16.22 13.66 -6.84
N ILE A 64 15.49 14.52 -6.09
CA ILE A 64 14.34 15.27 -6.62
C ILE A 64 14.78 16.25 -7.70
N LYS A 65 15.90 16.94 -7.53
CA LYS A 65 16.44 17.82 -8.56
C LYS A 65 16.68 17.05 -9.86
N LEU A 66 17.27 15.84 -9.77
CA LEU A 66 17.53 15.00 -10.93
C LEU A 66 16.22 14.52 -11.59
N VAL A 67 15.19 14.20 -10.80
CA VAL A 67 13.84 13.88 -11.32
C VAL A 67 13.28 15.07 -12.12
N LEU A 68 13.35 16.29 -11.56
CA LEU A 68 12.87 17.48 -12.25
C LEU A 68 13.69 17.78 -13.53
N ASP A 69 15.00 17.56 -13.50
CA ASP A 69 15.85 17.70 -14.66
C ASP A 69 15.51 16.66 -15.73
N ALA A 70 15.24 15.41 -15.34
CA ALA A 70 14.84 14.34 -16.26
C ALA A 70 13.46 14.59 -16.91
N LEU A 71 12.52 15.22 -16.20
CA LEU A 71 11.20 15.56 -16.73
C LEU A 71 11.27 16.65 -17.80
N VAL A 72 12.24 17.58 -17.73
CA VAL A 72 12.46 18.66 -18.71
C VAL A 72 13.61 18.40 -19.67
N ASP A 73 14.22 17.21 -19.62
CA ASP A 73 15.33 16.86 -20.53
C ASP A 73 14.90 16.98 -21.98
N LYS A 74 15.78 17.50 -22.84
CA LYS A 74 15.45 17.80 -24.24
C LYS A 74 15.03 16.58 -25.05
N ASP A 75 15.65 15.42 -24.77
CA ASP A 75 15.46 14.20 -25.56
C ASP A 75 14.57 13.18 -24.85
N ASN A 76 14.61 13.15 -23.51
CA ASN A 76 13.96 12.15 -22.66
C ASN A 76 12.84 12.70 -21.79
N GLY A 77 12.67 14.03 -21.76
CA GLY A 77 11.65 14.72 -20.97
C GLY A 77 10.25 14.65 -21.58
N VAL A 78 9.26 15.08 -20.84
CA VAL A 78 7.84 15.07 -21.21
C VAL A 78 7.18 16.45 -21.02
N ILE A 79 7.91 17.41 -20.47
CA ILE A 79 7.50 18.82 -20.30
C ILE A 79 8.65 19.75 -20.72
N SER A 80 8.33 20.96 -21.14
CA SER A 80 9.32 21.94 -21.60
C SER A 80 9.88 22.80 -20.47
N SER A 81 9.12 22.97 -19.39
CA SER A 81 9.49 23.75 -18.20
C SER A 81 8.93 23.12 -16.94
N ARG A 82 9.60 23.30 -15.81
CA ARG A 82 9.09 22.90 -14.49
C ARG A 82 7.81 23.65 -14.11
N ASP A 83 7.56 24.82 -14.68
CA ASP A 83 6.34 25.60 -14.46
C ASP A 83 5.08 24.93 -15.00
N GLU A 84 5.21 23.90 -15.82
CA GLU A 84 4.08 23.07 -16.24
C GLU A 84 3.57 22.13 -15.15
N ILE A 85 4.35 21.92 -14.07
CA ILE A 85 3.93 21.17 -12.89
C ILE A 85 3.02 22.07 -12.07
N SER A 86 1.72 21.80 -12.15
CA SER A 86 0.68 22.62 -11.51
C SER A 86 0.60 22.40 -9.99
N ALA A 87 0.96 21.19 -9.52
CA ALA A 87 0.96 20.84 -8.10
C ALA A 87 1.80 19.57 -7.85
N VAL A 88 2.16 19.33 -6.58
CA VAL A 88 2.82 18.10 -6.13
C VAL A 88 1.94 17.39 -5.11
N GLY A 89 1.65 16.11 -5.36
CA GLY A 89 1.02 15.22 -4.39
C GLY A 89 2.08 14.35 -3.70
N HIS A 90 2.14 14.42 -2.38
CA HIS A 90 3.07 13.63 -1.58
C HIS A 90 2.35 12.49 -0.88
N ARG A 91 2.81 11.25 -1.09
CA ARG A 91 2.43 10.15 -0.22
C ARG A 91 3.12 10.33 1.13
N VAL A 92 2.31 10.37 2.19
CA VAL A 92 2.78 10.38 3.59
C VAL A 92 2.20 9.16 4.27
N VAL A 93 3.04 8.37 4.96
CA VAL A 93 2.56 7.10 5.50
C VAL A 93 1.58 7.31 6.63
N HIS A 94 1.84 8.21 7.57
CA HIS A 94 1.03 8.32 8.78
C HIS A 94 0.53 9.74 9.02
N GLY A 95 -0.80 9.90 9.05
CA GLY A 95 -1.51 11.16 9.35
C GLY A 95 -2.05 11.26 10.77
N GLY A 96 -1.72 10.29 11.65
CA GLY A 96 -2.23 10.27 13.03
C GLY A 96 -3.76 10.20 13.08
N GLU A 97 -4.33 10.75 14.13
CA GLU A 97 -5.79 10.86 14.31
C GLU A 97 -6.36 12.14 13.70
N LYS A 98 -5.51 13.15 13.49
CA LYS A 98 -5.95 14.48 13.04
C LYS A 98 -6.31 14.46 11.56
N TYR A 99 -5.50 13.85 10.71
CA TYR A 99 -5.72 13.87 9.28
C TYR A 99 -6.40 12.59 8.77
N LYS A 100 -7.72 12.69 8.62
CA LYS A 100 -8.59 11.63 8.08
C LYS A 100 -8.91 11.83 6.58
N SER A 101 -8.23 12.79 5.95
CA SER A 101 -8.30 13.11 4.53
C SER A 101 -6.99 13.72 4.08
N SER A 102 -6.81 13.85 2.77
CA SER A 102 -5.72 14.59 2.17
C SER A 102 -5.81 16.08 2.51
N VAL A 103 -4.67 16.77 2.65
CA VAL A 103 -4.62 18.18 3.07
C VAL A 103 -3.57 18.97 2.30
N LEU A 104 -3.84 20.26 2.07
CA LEU A 104 -2.85 21.20 1.54
C LEU A 104 -1.72 21.39 2.57
N ILE A 105 -0.47 21.25 2.14
CA ILE A 105 0.70 21.33 3.03
C ILE A 105 0.95 22.80 3.41
N ASN A 106 1.07 23.02 4.70
CA ASN A 106 1.48 24.29 5.33
C ASN A 106 2.35 23.99 6.56
N GLY A 107 2.74 25.02 7.30
CA GLY A 107 3.58 24.88 8.50
C GLY A 107 2.97 23.95 9.55
N GLU A 108 1.66 24.09 9.83
CA GLU A 108 0.93 23.26 10.82
C GLU A 108 0.90 21.78 10.40
N VAL A 109 0.65 21.52 9.12
CA VAL A 109 0.65 20.13 8.59
C VAL A 109 2.03 19.49 8.73
N LYS A 110 3.10 20.24 8.41
CA LYS A 110 4.48 19.76 8.55
C LYS A 110 4.84 19.45 10.01
N GLU A 111 4.48 20.30 10.94
CA GLU A 111 4.70 20.07 12.38
C GLU A 111 3.98 18.79 12.83
N TYR A 112 2.72 18.61 12.45
CA TYR A 112 1.96 17.42 12.81
C TYR A 112 2.54 16.14 12.16
N ILE A 113 3.02 16.20 10.93
CA ILE A 113 3.72 15.05 10.31
C ILE A 113 4.97 14.69 11.11
N ARG A 114 5.71 15.69 11.66
CA ARG A 114 6.86 15.44 12.55
C ARG A 114 6.44 14.80 13.88
N ASP A 115 5.32 15.24 14.47
CA ASP A 115 4.76 14.60 15.68
C ASP A 115 4.43 13.12 15.47
N CYS A 116 4.06 12.76 14.23
CA CYS A 116 3.80 11.37 13.82
C CYS A 116 5.07 10.54 13.57
N PHE A 117 6.28 11.09 13.69
CA PHE A 117 7.53 10.32 13.51
C PHE A 117 7.63 9.12 14.46
N LYS A 118 7.14 9.27 15.69
CA LYS A 118 7.07 8.17 16.66
C LYS A 118 6.15 7.01 16.24
N LEU A 119 5.14 7.29 15.39
CA LEU A 119 4.19 6.29 14.87
C LEU A 119 4.71 5.61 13.58
N ALA A 120 5.51 6.32 12.79
CA ALA A 120 6.09 5.83 11.55
C ALA A 120 7.57 6.23 11.40
N PRO A 121 8.46 5.78 12.29
CA PRO A 121 9.85 6.25 12.35
C PRO A 121 10.68 5.91 11.12
N LEU A 122 10.30 4.87 10.37
CA LEU A 122 11.01 4.44 9.15
C LEU A 122 10.48 5.15 7.88
N HIS A 123 9.36 5.87 7.95
CA HIS A 123 8.68 6.40 6.76
C HIS A 123 8.46 7.91 6.81
N ASN A 124 7.79 8.43 7.84
CA ASN A 124 7.43 9.85 7.91
C ASN A 124 8.65 10.79 7.84
N PRO A 125 9.82 10.49 8.46
CA PRO A 125 11.01 11.33 8.27
C PRO A 125 11.43 11.45 6.81
N ALA A 126 11.46 10.35 6.05
CA ALA A 126 11.80 10.37 4.63
C ALA A 126 10.75 11.11 3.79
N ASN A 127 9.46 10.94 4.12
CA ASN A 127 8.39 11.68 3.46
C ASN A 127 8.54 13.19 3.69
N MET A 128 8.90 13.63 4.92
CA MET A 128 9.12 15.04 5.24
C MET A 128 10.30 15.63 4.47
N ILE A 129 11.42 14.91 4.38
CA ILE A 129 12.58 15.32 3.57
C ILE A 129 12.16 15.56 2.12
N GLY A 130 11.33 14.67 1.56
CA GLY A 130 10.79 14.82 0.20
C GLY A 130 9.93 16.07 0.03
N ILE A 131 9.07 16.38 1.00
CA ILE A 131 8.24 17.60 1.01
C ILE A 131 9.13 18.85 1.05
N GLU A 132 10.07 18.92 1.99
CA GLU A 132 10.96 20.08 2.17
C GLU A 132 11.85 20.30 0.94
N ALA A 133 12.36 19.24 0.34
CA ALA A 133 13.14 19.34 -0.90
C ALA A 133 12.31 19.86 -2.08
N CYS A 134 11.05 19.44 -2.20
CA CYS A 134 10.14 19.95 -3.23
C CYS A 134 9.79 21.42 -3.00
N GLU A 135 9.53 21.85 -1.75
CA GLU A 135 9.28 23.26 -1.42
C GLU A 135 10.46 24.15 -1.80
N GLU A 136 11.69 23.71 -1.56
CA GLU A 136 12.88 24.48 -1.90
C GLU A 136 13.09 24.58 -3.43
N LEU A 137 12.83 23.48 -4.17
CA LEU A 137 13.04 23.43 -5.62
C LEU A 137 11.88 24.03 -6.43
N MET A 138 10.68 24.09 -5.85
CA MET A 138 9.44 24.57 -6.46
C MET A 138 8.62 25.42 -5.47
N PRO A 139 9.13 26.58 -5.01
CA PRO A 139 8.54 27.33 -3.87
C PRO A 139 7.13 27.89 -4.12
N ASN A 140 6.73 28.00 -5.39
CA ASN A 140 5.41 28.54 -5.76
C ASN A 140 4.41 27.45 -6.15
N THR A 141 4.80 26.18 -6.10
CA THR A 141 3.94 25.06 -6.51
C THR A 141 3.19 24.53 -5.27
N PRO A 142 1.85 24.51 -5.28
CA PRO A 142 1.07 23.96 -4.17
C PRO A 142 1.35 22.47 -3.97
N MET A 143 1.38 22.05 -2.71
CA MET A 143 1.71 20.68 -2.32
C MET A 143 0.63 20.11 -1.42
N VAL A 144 0.28 18.84 -1.63
CA VAL A 144 -0.75 18.11 -0.90
C VAL A 144 -0.15 16.87 -0.25
N ALA A 145 -0.46 16.66 1.02
CA ALA A 145 -0.16 15.41 1.73
C ALA A 145 -1.34 14.46 1.64
N VAL A 146 -1.10 13.25 1.13
CA VAL A 146 -2.06 12.16 1.05
C VAL A 146 -1.59 11.04 1.97
N PHE A 147 -2.38 10.74 3.01
CA PHE A 147 -1.97 9.83 4.07
C PHE A 147 -2.49 8.41 3.83
N ASP A 148 -1.61 7.41 3.92
CA ASP A 148 -1.98 5.99 3.80
C ASP A 148 -3.00 5.55 4.87
N THR A 149 -3.00 6.20 6.03
CA THR A 149 -3.91 5.92 7.13
C THR A 149 -5.27 6.61 6.99
N ALA A 150 -5.39 7.63 6.15
CA ALA A 150 -6.56 8.52 6.13
C ALA A 150 -7.87 7.80 5.78
N PHE A 151 -7.85 6.88 4.81
CA PHE A 151 -9.04 6.14 4.40
C PHE A 151 -9.65 5.29 5.53
N HIS A 152 -8.81 4.83 6.48
CA HIS A 152 -9.23 4.07 7.64
C HIS A 152 -9.64 4.95 8.83
N GLY A 153 -9.55 6.27 8.71
CA GLY A 153 -9.94 7.22 9.75
C GLY A 153 -11.44 7.22 10.09
N THR A 154 -12.25 6.50 9.31
CA THR A 154 -13.70 6.32 9.52
C THR A 154 -14.07 5.11 10.37
N MET A 155 -13.09 4.30 10.79
CA MET A 155 -13.35 3.16 11.67
C MET A 155 -14.01 3.59 12.99
N PRO A 156 -15.03 2.85 13.48
CA PRO A 156 -15.64 3.11 14.78
C PRO A 156 -14.72 2.71 15.94
N GLU A 157 -15.03 3.19 17.15
CA GLU A 157 -14.15 3.01 18.32
C GLU A 157 -13.88 1.53 18.64
N GLU A 158 -14.89 0.69 18.56
CA GLU A 158 -14.79 -0.75 18.81
C GLU A 158 -13.90 -1.48 17.77
N ALA A 159 -13.68 -0.90 16.59
CA ALA A 159 -12.80 -1.46 15.57
C ALA A 159 -11.36 -0.98 15.74
N TYR A 160 -11.14 0.27 16.19
CA TYR A 160 -9.78 0.80 16.27
C TYR A 160 -9.12 0.68 17.64
N LEU A 161 -9.87 0.52 18.73
CA LEU A 161 -9.28 0.37 20.05
C LEU A 161 -8.80 -1.06 20.29
N TYR A 162 -7.63 -1.16 20.91
CA TYR A 162 -7.17 -2.43 21.47
C TYR A 162 -7.73 -2.62 22.89
N ALA A 163 -7.97 -3.86 23.29
CA ALA A 163 -8.38 -4.21 24.65
C ALA A 163 -7.20 -4.10 25.63
N LEU A 164 -6.60 -2.92 25.69
CA LEU A 164 -5.53 -2.50 26.60
C LEU A 164 -6.05 -1.41 27.54
N PRO A 165 -5.35 -1.08 28.64
CA PRO A 165 -5.72 0.06 29.47
C PRO A 165 -5.94 1.32 28.64
N TYR A 166 -7.14 1.91 28.74
CA TYR A 166 -7.59 3.03 27.91
C TYR A 166 -6.63 4.25 27.95
N ASP A 167 -5.96 4.45 29.10
CA ASP A 167 -4.98 5.52 29.26
C ASP A 167 -3.79 5.41 28.32
N LEU A 168 -3.43 4.20 27.86
CA LEU A 168 -2.37 4.00 26.87
C LEU A 168 -2.78 4.59 25.51
N TYR A 169 -4.05 4.43 25.13
CA TYR A 169 -4.59 5.11 23.95
C TYR A 169 -4.51 6.64 24.12
N LYS A 170 -5.02 7.17 25.23
CA LYS A 170 -5.03 8.63 25.47
C LYS A 170 -3.65 9.24 25.50
N LYS A 171 -2.67 8.55 26.10
CA LYS A 171 -1.30 9.06 26.27
C LYS A 171 -0.44 8.91 25.03
N HIS A 172 -0.59 7.81 24.31
CA HIS A 172 0.35 7.40 23.25
C HIS A 172 -0.29 7.26 21.88
N GLY A 173 -1.62 7.39 21.75
CA GLY A 173 -2.34 7.13 20.51
C GLY A 173 -2.29 5.65 20.11
N ILE A 174 -2.23 4.73 21.09
CA ILE A 174 -2.19 3.28 20.80
C ILE A 174 -3.59 2.84 20.35
N ARG A 175 -3.74 2.75 19.05
CA ARG A 175 -4.95 2.31 18.36
C ARG A 175 -4.60 1.70 17.00
N LYS A 176 -5.55 1.02 16.38
CA LYS A 176 -5.45 0.61 14.98
C LYS A 176 -5.59 1.85 14.08
N TYR A 177 -4.64 2.05 13.18
CA TYR A 177 -4.68 3.08 12.14
C TYR A 177 -4.97 2.48 10.77
N GLY A 178 -4.34 1.35 10.44
CA GLY A 178 -4.41 0.75 9.12
C GLY A 178 -3.53 1.48 8.09
N PHE A 179 -3.22 0.78 7.00
CA PHE A 179 -2.32 1.27 5.96
C PHE A 179 -2.83 0.82 4.58
N HIS A 180 -2.12 1.17 3.51
CA HIS A 180 -2.55 0.99 2.12
C HIS A 180 -3.91 1.65 1.82
N GLY A 181 -4.28 2.66 2.59
CA GLY A 181 -5.60 3.31 2.50
C GLY A 181 -5.88 3.87 1.10
N THR A 182 -4.86 4.43 0.45
CA THR A 182 -4.96 4.95 -0.92
C THR A 182 -5.32 3.84 -1.91
N SER A 183 -4.70 2.66 -1.78
CA SER A 183 -5.02 1.48 -2.60
C SER A 183 -6.43 0.97 -2.31
N HIS A 184 -6.79 0.78 -1.04
CA HIS A 184 -8.14 0.32 -0.66
C HIS A 184 -9.23 1.28 -1.13
N LYS A 185 -9.01 2.59 -1.05
CA LYS A 185 -9.89 3.64 -1.59
C LYS A 185 -10.08 3.46 -3.09
N TYR A 186 -8.99 3.36 -3.84
CA TYR A 186 -9.02 3.22 -5.29
C TYR A 186 -9.79 1.99 -5.75
N VAL A 187 -9.41 0.81 -5.28
CA VAL A 187 -9.99 -0.44 -5.79
C VAL A 187 -11.43 -0.63 -5.35
N SER A 188 -11.84 -0.07 -4.21
CA SER A 188 -13.25 -0.09 -3.78
C SER A 188 -14.15 0.81 -4.62
N GLN A 189 -13.67 1.98 -5.01
CA GLN A 189 -14.37 2.85 -5.95
C GLN A 189 -14.43 2.20 -7.33
N LYS A 190 -13.30 1.64 -7.79
CA LYS A 190 -13.22 1.01 -9.11
C LYS A 190 -14.11 -0.21 -9.25
N VAL A 191 -14.25 -1.05 -8.23
CA VAL A 191 -15.17 -2.20 -8.29
C VAL A 191 -16.62 -1.75 -8.35
N ALA A 192 -17.00 -0.68 -7.66
CA ALA A 192 -18.35 -0.13 -7.74
C ALA A 192 -18.68 0.35 -9.16
N GLU A 193 -17.74 1.07 -9.80
CA GLU A 193 -17.85 1.46 -11.22
C GLU A 193 -18.01 0.24 -12.14
N VAL A 194 -17.16 -0.79 -11.98
CA VAL A 194 -17.20 -2.02 -12.80
C VAL A 194 -18.52 -2.78 -12.61
N MET A 195 -19.07 -2.77 -11.39
CA MET A 195 -20.36 -3.39 -11.09
C MET A 195 -21.55 -2.54 -11.53
N GLY A 196 -21.33 -1.27 -11.92
CA GLY A 196 -22.41 -0.32 -12.26
C GLY A 196 -23.32 -0.01 -11.06
N LYS A 197 -22.78 0.02 -9.85
CA LYS A 197 -23.52 0.25 -8.60
C LYS A 197 -22.96 1.45 -7.83
N ASP A 198 -23.81 2.11 -7.05
CA ASP A 198 -23.33 3.11 -6.09
C ASP A 198 -22.53 2.40 -4.98
N ILE A 199 -21.34 2.89 -4.69
CA ILE A 199 -20.49 2.35 -3.62
C ILE A 199 -21.17 2.41 -2.24
N LYS A 200 -22.13 3.33 -2.08
CA LYS A 200 -22.93 3.47 -0.84
C LYS A 200 -23.86 2.29 -0.58
N ASP A 201 -24.15 1.49 -1.62
CA ASP A 201 -25.02 0.30 -1.51
C ASP A 201 -24.20 -1.00 -1.37
N LEU A 202 -22.87 -0.91 -1.32
CA LEU A 202 -21.97 -2.06 -1.38
C LEU A 202 -21.25 -2.34 -0.04
N LYS A 203 -21.03 -3.63 0.18
CA LYS A 203 -20.14 -4.19 1.20
C LYS A 203 -18.98 -4.89 0.48
N ILE A 204 -17.79 -4.35 0.60
CA ILE A 204 -16.62 -4.76 -0.19
C ILE A 204 -15.50 -5.19 0.76
N VAL A 205 -14.89 -6.35 0.48
CA VAL A 205 -13.60 -6.72 1.07
C VAL A 205 -12.54 -6.50 0.02
N THR A 206 -11.58 -5.63 0.30
CA THR A 206 -10.42 -5.40 -0.56
C THR A 206 -9.21 -6.09 0.01
N CYS A 207 -8.50 -6.86 -0.82
CA CYS A 207 -7.33 -7.65 -0.48
C CYS A 207 -6.12 -7.10 -1.23
N HIS A 208 -5.39 -6.19 -0.60
CA HIS A 208 -4.11 -5.67 -1.11
C HIS A 208 -3.02 -6.67 -0.74
N LEU A 209 -2.66 -7.55 -1.66
CA LEU A 209 -1.73 -8.65 -1.44
C LEU A 209 -0.44 -8.42 -2.22
N GLY A 210 0.57 -7.90 -1.55
CA GLY A 210 1.91 -7.70 -2.05
C GLY A 210 2.95 -8.25 -1.05
N ASN A 211 4.17 -7.75 -1.09
CA ASN A 211 5.18 -8.06 -0.05
C ASN A 211 4.72 -7.55 1.32
N GLY A 212 4.11 -6.35 1.39
CA GLY A 212 3.18 -5.97 2.46
C GLY A 212 1.76 -6.38 2.05
N ALA A 213 0.96 -6.89 2.98
CA ALA A 213 -0.40 -7.32 2.70
C ALA A 213 -1.39 -6.80 3.74
N SER A 214 -2.53 -6.31 3.28
CA SER A 214 -3.63 -5.87 4.14
C SER A 214 -4.98 -6.13 3.49
N LEU A 215 -6.00 -6.28 4.32
CA LEU A 215 -7.39 -6.34 3.90
C LEU A 215 -8.16 -5.19 4.56
N ALA A 216 -9.19 -4.71 3.90
CA ALA A 216 -10.11 -3.72 4.46
C ALA A 216 -11.57 -4.14 4.24
N ALA A 217 -12.38 -3.96 5.29
CA ALA A 217 -13.83 -4.08 5.24
C ALA A 217 -14.42 -2.69 4.93
N ILE A 218 -15.04 -2.57 3.77
CA ILE A 218 -15.58 -1.30 3.27
C ILE A 218 -17.09 -1.44 3.16
N LYS A 219 -17.81 -0.64 3.91
CA LYS A 219 -19.28 -0.62 3.93
C LYS A 219 -19.78 0.77 3.58
N ASN A 220 -20.66 0.87 2.60
CA ASN A 220 -21.25 2.13 2.17
C ASN A 220 -20.19 3.18 1.76
N GLY A 221 -19.08 2.72 1.15
CA GLY A 221 -18.00 3.58 0.67
C GLY A 221 -16.97 4.00 1.73
N VAL A 222 -17.11 3.60 2.99
CA VAL A 222 -16.19 3.93 4.08
C VAL A 222 -15.52 2.69 4.66
N SER A 223 -14.27 2.82 5.08
CA SER A 223 -13.54 1.76 5.78
C SER A 223 -14.07 1.62 7.20
N ILE A 224 -14.55 0.44 7.57
CA ILE A 224 -15.06 0.16 8.92
C ILE A 224 -14.14 -0.76 9.73
N ASP A 225 -13.22 -1.46 9.06
CA ASP A 225 -12.13 -2.22 9.68
C ASP A 225 -11.02 -2.50 8.66
N THR A 226 -9.82 -2.78 9.16
CA THR A 226 -8.69 -3.20 8.33
C THR A 226 -7.77 -4.14 9.12
N SER A 227 -6.99 -4.94 8.41
CA SER A 227 -6.14 -5.97 9.05
C SER A 227 -4.84 -5.42 9.64
N MET A 228 -4.23 -4.39 9.04
CA MET A 228 -3.06 -3.73 9.64
C MET A 228 -3.51 -2.87 10.81
N GLY A 229 -2.66 -2.77 11.84
CA GLY A 229 -3.03 -2.19 13.12
C GLY A 229 -2.37 -0.86 13.45
N PHE A 230 -1.81 -0.78 14.66
CA PHE A 230 -0.99 0.34 15.13
C PHE A 230 0.22 0.57 14.23
N THR A 231 0.80 -0.51 13.73
CA THR A 231 1.86 -0.52 12.72
C THR A 231 1.48 -1.43 11.55
N PRO A 232 2.22 -1.40 10.43
CA PRO A 232 2.02 -2.33 9.32
C PRO A 232 2.42 -3.79 9.62
N LEU A 233 2.70 -4.15 10.87
CA LEU A 233 3.09 -5.50 11.29
C LEU A 233 1.87 -6.39 11.54
N GLU A 234 0.82 -5.86 12.16
CA GLU A 234 -0.41 -6.60 12.49
C GLU A 234 -1.13 -7.03 11.21
N GLY A 235 -1.89 -8.12 11.29
CA GLY A 235 -2.75 -8.63 10.25
C GLY A 235 -2.35 -10.01 9.74
N VAL A 236 -2.41 -10.20 8.42
CA VAL A 236 -2.04 -11.47 7.78
C VAL A 236 -0.52 -11.62 7.72
N ALA A 237 -0.04 -12.85 7.58
CA ALA A 237 1.36 -13.09 7.26
C ALA A 237 1.73 -12.40 5.93
N MET A 238 2.95 -11.87 5.81
CA MET A 238 3.40 -11.10 4.65
C MET A 238 4.72 -11.67 4.11
N GLY A 239 5.37 -10.98 3.21
CA GLY A 239 6.67 -11.42 2.68
C GLY A 239 7.70 -11.67 3.79
N THR A 240 7.89 -10.69 4.69
CA THR A 240 8.87 -10.77 5.79
C THR A 240 8.26 -10.54 7.18
N ARG A 241 7.02 -10.07 7.27
CA ARG A 241 6.34 -9.74 8.53
C ARG A 241 5.48 -10.90 9.00
N CYS A 242 5.49 -11.15 10.31
CA CYS A 242 4.76 -12.28 10.89
C CYS A 242 3.23 -12.15 10.83
N GLY A 243 2.69 -10.93 10.80
CA GLY A 243 1.27 -10.68 11.06
C GLY A 243 0.89 -10.97 12.51
N ASN A 244 -0.36 -11.37 12.74
CA ASN A 244 -0.88 -11.65 14.09
C ASN A 244 -0.22 -12.88 14.71
N ILE A 245 0.33 -12.69 15.91
CA ILE A 245 0.88 -13.73 16.78
C ILE A 245 0.32 -13.55 18.20
N ASP A 246 0.47 -14.54 19.06
CA ASP A 246 0.25 -14.39 20.49
C ASP A 246 1.32 -13.41 21.05
N PRO A 247 0.91 -12.30 21.70
CA PRO A 247 1.85 -11.33 22.29
C PRO A 247 2.85 -11.94 23.28
N ALA A 248 2.50 -13.04 23.95
CA ALA A 248 3.37 -13.75 24.88
C ALA A 248 4.62 -14.32 24.19
N ILE A 249 4.58 -14.56 22.89
CA ILE A 249 5.74 -15.02 22.11
C ILE A 249 6.87 -13.99 22.17
N VAL A 250 6.56 -12.68 22.20
CA VAL A 250 7.57 -11.61 22.29
C VAL A 250 8.41 -11.76 23.55
N THR A 251 7.75 -11.85 24.70
CA THR A 251 8.44 -12.00 26.00
C THR A 251 9.11 -13.36 26.15
N PHE A 252 8.54 -14.41 25.56
CA PHE A 252 9.15 -15.74 25.51
C PHE A 252 10.48 -15.71 24.75
N LEU A 253 10.52 -15.14 23.55
CA LEU A 253 11.76 -15.03 22.75
C LEU A 253 12.83 -14.21 23.44
N MET A 254 12.45 -13.10 24.08
CA MET A 254 13.39 -12.28 24.86
C MET A 254 14.01 -13.08 26.02
N LYS A 255 13.21 -13.92 26.68
CA LYS A 255 13.65 -14.68 27.84
C LYS A 255 14.42 -15.94 27.47
N GLU A 256 13.92 -16.74 26.56
CA GLU A 256 14.48 -18.08 26.27
C GLU A 256 15.60 -18.04 25.22
N GLU A 257 15.48 -17.11 24.23
CA GLU A 257 16.51 -16.92 23.19
C GLU A 257 17.49 -15.78 23.51
N GLY A 258 17.22 -15.02 24.58
CA GLY A 258 18.08 -13.89 25.00
C GLY A 258 18.04 -12.70 24.04
N LEU A 259 17.00 -12.58 23.22
CA LEU A 259 16.89 -11.52 22.21
C LEU A 259 16.56 -10.16 22.85
N SER A 260 17.22 -9.12 22.40
CA SER A 260 16.89 -7.74 22.72
C SER A 260 15.58 -7.31 22.08
N ILE A 261 15.03 -6.18 22.51
CA ILE A 261 13.81 -5.58 21.92
C ILE A 261 14.00 -5.33 20.42
N ASP A 262 15.17 -4.82 20.02
CA ASP A 262 15.46 -4.50 18.62
C ASP A 262 15.59 -5.78 17.76
N GLU A 263 16.20 -6.83 18.30
CA GLU A 263 16.32 -8.12 17.63
C GLU A 263 14.97 -8.80 17.44
N VAL A 264 14.06 -8.73 18.45
CA VAL A 264 12.70 -9.24 18.32
C VAL A 264 11.93 -8.42 17.30
N ASN A 265 12.05 -7.08 17.34
CA ASN A 265 11.40 -6.22 16.35
C ASN A 265 11.88 -6.54 14.92
N ASP A 266 13.18 -6.77 14.75
CA ASP A 266 13.77 -7.14 13.46
C ASP A 266 13.29 -8.54 12.99
N LEU A 267 13.22 -9.49 13.92
CA LEU A 267 12.69 -10.84 13.67
C LEU A 267 11.26 -10.77 13.12
N LEU A 268 10.37 -10.06 13.81
CA LEU A 268 8.96 -10.00 13.47
C LEU A 268 8.69 -9.24 12.16
N ASN A 269 9.49 -8.22 11.84
CA ASN A 269 9.30 -7.37 10.67
C ASN A 269 10.07 -7.81 9.42
N LYS A 270 11.27 -8.41 9.58
CA LYS A 270 12.19 -8.64 8.46
C LYS A 270 12.57 -10.10 8.24
N LYS A 271 12.37 -10.99 9.23
CA LYS A 271 12.85 -12.38 9.19
C LYS A 271 11.72 -13.41 9.34
N SER A 272 10.47 -12.95 9.35
CA SER A 272 9.26 -13.77 9.52
C SER A 272 8.48 -13.89 8.21
N GLY A 273 7.17 -14.07 8.28
CA GLY A 273 6.29 -14.19 7.13
C GLY A 273 6.62 -15.40 6.25
N VAL A 274 6.36 -15.30 4.95
CA VAL A 274 6.65 -16.41 4.03
C VAL A 274 8.14 -16.69 3.93
N LEU A 275 9.01 -15.67 4.06
CA LEU A 275 10.45 -15.85 4.15
C LEU A 275 10.83 -16.73 5.36
N GLY A 276 10.35 -16.39 6.55
CA GLY A 276 10.70 -17.12 7.77
C GLY A 276 10.22 -18.56 7.77
N ILE A 277 9.03 -18.82 7.23
CA ILE A 277 8.44 -20.14 7.13
C ILE A 277 9.15 -20.98 6.05
N SER A 278 9.30 -20.44 4.85
CA SER A 278 9.93 -21.15 3.73
C SER A 278 11.43 -21.32 3.90
N GLY A 279 12.11 -20.30 4.42
CA GLY A 279 13.56 -20.22 4.46
C GLY A 279 14.20 -19.96 3.09
N ILE A 280 13.42 -19.50 2.09
CA ILE A 280 13.86 -19.36 0.69
C ILE A 280 13.94 -17.87 0.30
N SER A 281 12.77 -17.20 0.26
CA SER A 281 12.64 -15.84 -0.26
C SER A 281 11.41 -15.16 0.35
N SER A 282 11.37 -13.83 0.30
CA SER A 282 10.16 -13.03 0.54
C SER A 282 9.37 -12.77 -0.74
N ASP A 283 9.91 -13.08 -1.90
CA ASP A 283 9.24 -12.96 -3.20
C ASP A 283 8.32 -14.15 -3.42
N PHE A 284 7.03 -13.89 -3.53
CA PHE A 284 6.03 -14.94 -3.72
C PHE A 284 6.26 -15.78 -5.00
N ARG A 285 6.88 -15.20 -6.03
CA ARG A 285 7.21 -15.94 -7.26
C ARG A 285 8.21 -17.05 -7.00
N ASP A 286 9.25 -16.76 -6.20
CA ASP A 286 10.24 -17.76 -5.82
C ASP A 286 9.60 -18.86 -4.96
N ILE A 287 8.67 -18.45 -4.07
CA ILE A 287 7.94 -19.40 -3.20
C ILE A 287 6.99 -20.29 -4.02
N GLU A 288 6.26 -19.70 -4.97
CA GLU A 288 5.38 -20.46 -5.88
C GLU A 288 6.18 -21.44 -6.74
N ASP A 289 7.32 -21.03 -7.27
CA ASP A 289 8.20 -21.90 -8.04
C ASP A 289 8.73 -23.06 -7.19
N ALA A 290 9.23 -22.79 -5.99
CA ALA A 290 9.68 -23.82 -5.06
C ALA A 290 8.53 -24.76 -4.63
N ALA A 291 7.33 -24.23 -4.41
CA ALA A 291 6.17 -25.00 -4.00
C ALA A 291 5.64 -25.93 -5.10
N PHE A 292 5.48 -25.39 -6.32
CA PHE A 292 4.74 -26.09 -7.40
C PHE A 292 5.66 -26.81 -8.38
N LYS A 293 6.86 -26.27 -8.68
CA LYS A 293 7.81 -26.90 -9.59
C LYS A 293 8.77 -27.85 -8.88
N GLU A 294 9.26 -27.45 -7.69
CA GLU A 294 10.27 -28.19 -6.95
C GLU A 294 9.69 -29.05 -5.82
N ASN A 295 8.39 -28.91 -5.53
CA ASN A 295 7.65 -29.67 -4.50
C ASN A 295 8.19 -29.47 -3.07
N VAL A 296 8.77 -28.29 -2.75
CA VAL A 296 9.35 -27.97 -1.44
C VAL A 296 8.23 -27.82 -0.39
N HIS A 297 8.24 -28.67 0.64
CA HIS A 297 7.20 -28.69 1.68
C HIS A 297 7.04 -27.33 2.40
N ARG A 298 8.14 -26.72 2.84
CA ARG A 298 8.09 -25.44 3.58
C ARG A 298 7.60 -24.29 2.70
N ALA A 299 7.85 -24.30 1.38
CA ALA A 299 7.30 -23.33 0.46
C ALA A 299 5.78 -23.47 0.34
N LYS A 300 5.26 -24.70 0.19
CA LYS A 300 3.81 -24.98 0.21
C LYS A 300 3.17 -24.54 1.51
N LEU A 301 3.82 -24.84 2.65
CA LEU A 301 3.33 -24.45 3.97
C LEU A 301 3.25 -22.92 4.11
N ALA A 302 4.25 -22.19 3.62
CA ALA A 302 4.27 -20.73 3.65
C ALA A 302 3.10 -20.13 2.87
N LEU A 303 2.83 -20.61 1.65
CA LEU A 303 1.66 -20.21 0.86
C LEU A 303 0.35 -20.55 1.57
N SER A 304 0.22 -21.79 2.07
CA SER A 304 -1.00 -22.25 2.76
C SER A 304 -1.32 -21.41 4.01
N ILE A 305 -0.30 -21.03 4.80
CA ILE A 305 -0.48 -20.15 5.96
C ILE A 305 -0.95 -18.75 5.52
N PHE A 306 -0.32 -18.19 4.50
CA PHE A 306 -0.73 -16.90 3.95
C PHE A 306 -2.19 -16.94 3.47
N GLU A 307 -2.54 -17.87 2.62
CA GLU A 307 -3.88 -18.04 2.04
C GLU A 307 -4.94 -18.30 3.12
N TYR A 308 -4.63 -19.14 4.12
CA TYR A 308 -5.49 -19.41 5.28
C TYR A 308 -5.79 -18.10 6.05
N LYS A 309 -4.77 -17.30 6.35
CA LYS A 309 -4.94 -16.03 7.09
C LYS A 309 -5.76 -15.02 6.29
N VAL A 310 -5.53 -14.92 4.98
CA VAL A 310 -6.31 -14.03 4.10
C VAL A 310 -7.78 -14.48 4.06
N ARG A 311 -8.04 -15.78 3.85
CA ARG A 311 -9.40 -16.35 3.84
C ARG A 311 -10.13 -16.09 5.15
N ALA A 312 -9.49 -16.35 6.29
CA ALA A 312 -10.07 -16.10 7.61
C ALA A 312 -10.43 -14.61 7.82
N THR A 313 -9.58 -13.72 7.34
CA THR A 313 -9.80 -12.26 7.43
C THR A 313 -10.97 -11.81 6.53
N ILE A 314 -11.11 -12.39 5.33
CA ILE A 314 -12.30 -12.14 4.47
C ILE A 314 -13.58 -12.57 5.20
N GLY A 315 -13.58 -13.76 5.83
CA GLY A 315 -14.72 -14.24 6.61
C GLY A 315 -15.07 -13.33 7.79
N ALA A 316 -14.07 -12.87 8.53
CA ALA A 316 -14.24 -11.91 9.63
C ALA A 316 -14.81 -10.57 9.12
N SER A 317 -14.27 -10.04 8.02
CA SER A 317 -14.75 -8.81 7.39
C SER A 317 -16.20 -8.93 6.94
N ALA A 318 -16.58 -10.06 6.33
CA ALA A 318 -17.96 -10.32 5.93
C ALA A 318 -18.91 -10.37 7.15
N ALA A 319 -18.48 -10.97 8.27
CA ALA A 319 -19.26 -11.00 9.53
C ALA A 319 -19.45 -9.58 10.09
N ILE A 320 -18.39 -8.78 10.17
CA ILE A 320 -18.42 -7.39 10.67
C ILE A 320 -19.38 -6.52 9.84
N MET A 321 -19.37 -6.68 8.52
CA MET A 321 -20.25 -5.93 7.61
C MET A 321 -21.71 -6.45 7.59
N GLY A 322 -21.93 -7.66 8.10
CA GLY A 322 -23.24 -8.34 7.98
C GLY A 322 -23.50 -8.82 6.54
N GLY A 323 -22.47 -9.34 5.89
CA GLY A 323 -22.45 -9.84 4.51
C GLY A 323 -21.37 -9.17 3.67
N VAL A 324 -21.26 -9.62 2.42
CA VAL A 324 -20.31 -9.10 1.42
C VAL A 324 -20.96 -9.16 0.04
N ASP A 325 -20.70 -8.15 -0.80
CA ASP A 325 -21.17 -8.09 -2.19
C ASP A 325 -20.00 -8.33 -3.16
N ALA A 326 -18.80 -7.83 -2.82
CA ALA A 326 -17.61 -8.00 -3.65
C ALA A 326 -16.35 -8.27 -2.83
N ILE A 327 -15.48 -9.15 -3.37
CA ILE A 327 -14.12 -9.41 -2.90
C ILE A 327 -13.16 -8.96 -4.00
N VAL A 328 -12.22 -8.06 -3.68
CA VAL A 328 -11.31 -7.47 -4.67
C VAL A 328 -9.87 -7.82 -4.35
N PHE A 329 -9.18 -8.43 -5.29
CA PHE A 329 -7.76 -8.74 -5.23
C PHE A 329 -6.93 -7.69 -5.97
N THR A 330 -5.90 -7.17 -5.31
CA THR A 330 -5.02 -6.13 -5.86
C THR A 330 -3.59 -6.29 -5.36
N ALA A 331 -2.68 -5.47 -5.85
CA ALA A 331 -1.23 -5.53 -5.63
C ALA A 331 -0.58 -6.81 -6.19
N GLY A 332 0.74 -6.89 -6.06
CA GLY A 332 1.57 -7.84 -6.80
C GLY A 332 1.05 -9.30 -6.81
N VAL A 333 0.78 -9.88 -5.65
CA VAL A 333 0.26 -11.26 -5.52
C VAL A 333 -1.22 -11.31 -5.90
N GLY A 334 -2.03 -10.35 -5.42
CA GLY A 334 -3.46 -10.29 -5.71
C GLY A 334 -3.76 -10.13 -7.21
N GLU A 335 -2.97 -9.37 -7.93
CA GLU A 335 -3.12 -9.12 -9.37
C GLU A 335 -2.58 -10.27 -10.23
N ASN A 336 -1.51 -10.94 -9.81
CA ASN A 336 -0.74 -11.84 -10.67
C ASN A 336 -0.72 -13.32 -10.22
N GLY A 337 -1.32 -13.67 -9.06
CA GLY A 337 -1.37 -15.02 -8.50
C GLY A 337 -2.74 -15.70 -8.67
N PRO A 338 -3.09 -16.25 -9.83
CA PRO A 338 -4.38 -16.95 -10.00
C PRO A 338 -4.54 -18.15 -9.09
N GLU A 339 -3.49 -18.91 -8.84
CA GLU A 339 -3.47 -20.06 -7.95
C GLU A 339 -3.75 -19.64 -6.50
N THR A 340 -3.11 -18.58 -6.04
CA THR A 340 -3.31 -17.99 -4.72
C THR A 340 -4.75 -17.48 -4.54
N ARG A 341 -5.32 -16.77 -5.54
CA ARG A 341 -6.71 -16.30 -5.49
C ARG A 341 -7.71 -17.46 -5.45
N GLU A 342 -7.51 -18.50 -6.27
CA GLU A 342 -8.34 -19.71 -6.26
C GLU A 342 -8.29 -20.38 -4.88
N SER A 343 -7.10 -20.57 -4.33
CA SER A 343 -6.92 -21.16 -3.01
C SER A 343 -7.61 -20.33 -1.92
N ILE A 344 -7.49 -19.00 -1.94
CA ILE A 344 -8.14 -18.11 -0.97
C ILE A 344 -9.67 -18.22 -1.05
N LEU A 345 -10.23 -18.23 -2.26
CA LEU A 345 -11.69 -18.28 -2.47
C LEU A 345 -12.29 -19.64 -2.19
N THR A 346 -11.50 -20.73 -2.32
CA THR A 346 -11.92 -22.07 -1.97
C THR A 346 -12.19 -22.18 -0.46
N GLY A 347 -13.42 -22.55 -0.09
CA GLY A 347 -13.90 -22.57 1.29
C GLY A 347 -14.68 -21.31 1.70
N LEU A 348 -14.92 -20.37 0.76
CA LEU A 348 -15.80 -19.22 0.96
C LEU A 348 -17.14 -19.35 0.20
N GLU A 349 -17.44 -20.51 -0.35
CA GLU A 349 -18.68 -20.80 -1.11
C GLU A 349 -19.94 -20.52 -0.26
N PHE A 350 -19.86 -20.69 1.05
CA PHE A 350 -20.95 -20.37 1.98
C PHE A 350 -21.32 -18.88 1.99
N LEU A 351 -20.43 -18.00 1.55
CA LEU A 351 -20.73 -16.57 1.34
C LEU A 351 -21.46 -16.33 0.02
N GLY A 352 -21.43 -17.31 -0.91
CA GLY A 352 -22.03 -17.21 -2.22
C GLY A 352 -21.06 -16.76 -3.32
N VAL A 353 -19.74 -16.98 -3.14
CA VAL A 353 -18.70 -16.76 -4.14
C VAL A 353 -18.12 -18.10 -4.59
N GLU A 354 -17.97 -18.29 -5.88
CA GLU A 354 -17.22 -19.39 -6.47
C GLU A 354 -16.32 -18.85 -7.58
N VAL A 355 -15.07 -19.32 -7.64
CA VAL A 355 -14.12 -18.90 -8.65
C VAL A 355 -14.40 -19.60 -10.00
N ASP A 356 -14.35 -18.83 -11.08
CA ASP A 356 -14.28 -19.32 -12.44
C ASP A 356 -12.79 -19.42 -12.85
N LYS A 357 -12.30 -20.64 -13.08
CA LYS A 357 -10.86 -20.88 -13.33
C LYS A 357 -10.35 -20.22 -14.61
N GLU A 358 -11.18 -20.15 -15.66
CA GLU A 358 -10.79 -19.52 -16.92
C GLU A 358 -10.72 -18.01 -16.77
N ARG A 359 -11.75 -17.41 -16.13
CA ARG A 359 -11.75 -15.98 -15.83
C ARG A 359 -10.64 -15.58 -14.87
N ASN A 360 -10.34 -16.44 -13.88
CA ASN A 360 -9.28 -16.22 -12.90
C ASN A 360 -7.88 -16.30 -13.49
N ASN A 361 -7.68 -16.94 -14.63
CA ASN A 361 -6.38 -16.96 -15.33
C ASN A 361 -6.10 -15.59 -15.99
N VAL A 362 -6.01 -14.56 -15.17
CA VAL A 362 -5.73 -13.18 -15.54
C VAL A 362 -4.62 -12.60 -14.67
N ARG A 363 -3.80 -11.72 -15.23
CA ARG A 363 -2.72 -11.02 -14.53
C ARG A 363 -2.78 -9.54 -14.89
N GLY A 364 -2.74 -8.66 -13.87
CA GLY A 364 -2.62 -7.21 -14.01
C GLY A 364 -3.73 -6.52 -14.82
N LYS A 365 -4.93 -7.09 -14.90
CA LYS A 365 -6.07 -6.52 -15.65
C LYS A 365 -7.34 -6.55 -14.81
N VAL A 366 -8.20 -5.55 -15.01
CA VAL A 366 -9.54 -5.52 -14.41
C VAL A 366 -10.37 -6.68 -14.95
N ARG A 367 -10.79 -7.57 -14.07
CA ARG A 367 -11.58 -8.75 -14.45
C ARG A 367 -12.45 -9.24 -13.30
N GLU A 368 -13.72 -9.56 -13.57
CA GLU A 368 -14.53 -10.41 -12.70
C GLU A 368 -14.04 -11.87 -12.85
N ILE A 369 -13.75 -12.51 -11.72
CA ILE A 369 -13.20 -13.88 -11.66
C ILE A 369 -14.16 -14.87 -10.99
N SER A 370 -15.33 -14.43 -10.54
CA SER A 370 -16.38 -15.30 -10.02
C SER A 370 -17.18 -15.96 -11.15
N LYS A 371 -17.74 -17.14 -10.88
CA LYS A 371 -18.70 -17.81 -11.78
C LYS A 371 -19.93 -16.92 -12.01
N GLU A 372 -20.54 -17.10 -13.15
CA GLU A 372 -21.82 -16.45 -13.45
C GLU A 372 -22.90 -16.87 -12.45
N GLY A 373 -23.77 -15.95 -12.06
CA GLY A 373 -24.85 -16.20 -11.10
C GLY A 373 -24.43 -16.17 -9.63
N CYS A 374 -23.12 -16.07 -9.28
CA CYS A 374 -22.69 -15.92 -7.91
C CYS A 374 -23.32 -14.68 -7.26
N LYS A 375 -23.79 -14.83 -6.01
CA LYS A 375 -24.32 -13.72 -5.20
C LYS A 375 -23.21 -12.73 -4.84
N VAL A 376 -22.08 -13.24 -4.42
CA VAL A 376 -20.87 -12.45 -4.12
C VAL A 376 -19.94 -12.51 -5.31
N LYS A 377 -19.48 -11.34 -5.74
CA LYS A 377 -18.58 -11.23 -6.89
C LYS A 377 -17.12 -11.14 -6.45
N ALA A 378 -16.23 -11.77 -7.20
CA ALA A 378 -14.78 -11.65 -6.98
C ALA A 378 -14.13 -10.97 -8.19
N PHE A 379 -13.19 -10.06 -7.92
CA PHE A 379 -12.53 -9.26 -8.96
C PHE A 379 -11.02 -9.23 -8.78
N VAL A 380 -10.31 -9.10 -9.88
CA VAL A 380 -8.95 -8.56 -9.93
C VAL A 380 -9.04 -7.11 -10.39
N ILE A 381 -8.47 -6.20 -9.63
CA ILE A 381 -8.41 -4.77 -9.98
C ILE A 381 -7.00 -4.27 -9.65
N PRO A 382 -6.17 -3.96 -10.66
CA PRO A 382 -4.88 -3.33 -10.42
C PRO A 382 -5.03 -2.02 -9.68
N THR A 383 -4.23 -1.83 -8.62
CA THR A 383 -4.23 -0.56 -7.88
C THR A 383 -3.54 0.55 -8.68
N ASN A 384 -3.96 1.78 -8.44
CA ASN A 384 -3.32 2.98 -8.97
C ASN A 384 -3.33 4.07 -7.89
N GLU A 385 -2.39 3.94 -6.96
CA GLU A 385 -2.27 4.84 -5.81
C GLU A 385 -1.87 6.25 -6.26
N GLU A 386 -1.00 6.34 -7.26
CA GLU A 386 -0.53 7.61 -7.80
C GLU A 386 -1.68 8.44 -8.41
N LEU A 387 -2.62 7.80 -9.08
CA LEU A 387 -3.81 8.47 -9.61
C LEU A 387 -4.71 9.01 -8.49
N VAL A 388 -4.88 8.26 -7.40
CA VAL A 388 -5.65 8.77 -6.24
C VAL A 388 -4.98 9.99 -5.63
N ILE A 389 -3.66 9.94 -5.45
CA ILE A 389 -2.90 11.07 -4.93
C ILE A 389 -3.06 12.28 -5.84
N ALA A 390 -2.99 12.08 -7.16
CA ALA A 390 -3.16 13.17 -8.12
C ALA A 390 -4.59 13.74 -8.11
N ARG A 391 -5.64 12.91 -8.02
CA ARG A 391 -7.04 13.34 -7.92
C ARG A 391 -7.29 14.14 -6.63
N ASP A 392 -6.85 13.64 -5.48
CA ASP A 392 -6.97 14.34 -4.21
C ASP A 392 -6.19 15.68 -4.23
N THR A 393 -5.03 15.72 -4.90
CA THR A 393 -4.26 16.94 -5.10
C THR A 393 -5.04 17.97 -5.90
N VAL A 394 -5.63 17.58 -7.03
CA VAL A 394 -6.43 18.48 -7.88
C VAL A 394 -7.66 18.99 -7.15
N GLU A 395 -8.32 18.15 -6.36
CA GLU A 395 -9.51 18.53 -5.60
C GLU A 395 -9.21 19.64 -4.59
N LEU A 396 -8.05 19.58 -3.93
CA LEU A 396 -7.67 20.52 -2.86
C LEU A 396 -7.07 21.84 -3.36
N ILE A 397 -6.62 21.92 -4.62
CA ILE A 397 -6.01 23.16 -5.17
C ILE A 397 -6.96 23.92 -6.10
N LYS A 398 -8.14 23.40 -6.40
CA LYS A 398 -9.21 24.10 -7.13
C LYS A 398 -9.87 25.13 -6.23
#